data_4de5e6753f9c9e99421f857d2494f2e3
#
_entry.id   4de5e6753f9c9e99421f857d2494f2e3
#
_cell.length_a   1.000
_cell.length_b   1.000
_cell.length_c   1.000
_cell.angle_alpha   90.00
_cell.angle_beta   90.00
_cell.angle_gamma   90.00
#
_symmetry.space_group_name_H-M   'P 1'
#
loop_
_entity.id
_entity.type
_entity.pdbx_description
1 polymer ?
#
loop_
_entity_poly.entity_id
_entity_poly.type
_entity_poly.pdbx_seq_one_letter_code
_entity_poly.pdbx_strand_id
1 'polypeptide(L)'
;MQIFNFIKTLRLKVRSDSIKNLSAFTFVMVGYSIGVWMLFATNILLNVVGVLLTAEALIISAYLLHELSHGSIFKTSKVNQRWGNIMAWINGSCYSTFKEIRDKHIHHHVDRADVLTFNVQELMANMPSLARNLIKVLEWVYVPALEILMHFLVIILPFLKPEWHHKRLRLIAIILIRTPLFILMAWVSFKAWLLYMLAYGLMLTTLRFADAFQHTYDVFLESELAKNGGKLTDGKLRNRAYEQANTFSNLVSIRYPWLNLLLLNFSYHNAHHEVPLVPWHSLPALHKKMFGNSSELPIVPMSKLLSAYHRHRVARLQSNDYGVITNQTADAFIGAAGVSFLTAL
;
A
#
# COMPACT_ATOMS: atom_id res chain seq x y z
N MET A 1 -11.21 15.81 30.49
CA MET A 1 -11.93 14.62 30.98
C MET A 1 -12.61 13.83 29.84
N GLN A 2 -13.25 14.48 28.86
CA GLN A 2 -13.89 13.80 27.72
C GLN A 2 -12.90 13.07 26.78
N ILE A 3 -11.75 13.64 26.46
CA ILE A 3 -10.71 13.01 25.63
C ILE A 3 -10.15 11.73 26.29
N PHE A 4 -9.99 11.74 27.63
CA PHE A 4 -9.54 10.55 28.38
C PHE A 4 -10.56 9.41 28.36
N ASN A 5 -11.86 9.70 28.37
CA ASN A 5 -12.91 8.70 28.22
C ASN A 5 -13.00 8.15 26.79
N PHE A 6 -12.79 9.00 25.78
CA PHE A 6 -12.70 8.58 24.39
C PHE A 6 -11.54 7.58 24.14
N ILE A 7 -10.36 7.85 24.72
CA ILE A 7 -9.20 6.94 24.64
C ILE A 7 -9.49 5.59 25.35
N LYS A 8 -10.22 5.60 26.49
CA LYS A 8 -10.66 4.36 27.15
C LYS A 8 -11.61 3.52 26.29
N THR A 9 -12.49 4.16 25.52
CA THR A 9 -13.44 3.46 24.63
C THR A 9 -12.76 2.86 23.40
N LEU A 10 -11.62 3.40 22.95
CA LEU A 10 -10.85 2.89 21.82
C LEU A 10 -10.18 1.53 22.07
N ARG A 11 -10.07 1.08 23.33
CA ARG A 11 -9.52 -0.23 23.73
C ARG A 11 -8.21 -0.57 23.02
N LEU A 12 -7.26 0.36 23.05
CA LEU A 12 -5.94 0.16 22.46
C LEU A 12 -5.22 -1.05 23.06
N LYS A 13 -4.41 -1.74 22.26
CA LYS A 13 -3.75 -2.98 22.64
C LYS A 13 -2.72 -2.77 23.76
N VAL A 14 -1.98 -1.67 23.67
CA VAL A 14 -1.00 -1.25 24.67
C VAL A 14 -1.23 0.23 25.00
N ARG A 15 -1.33 0.57 26.29
CA ARG A 15 -1.61 1.95 26.72
C ARG A 15 -0.48 2.93 26.41
N SER A 16 0.78 2.50 26.43
CA SER A 16 1.95 3.31 26.08
C SER A 16 1.97 3.73 24.62
N ASP A 17 1.32 2.95 23.74
CA ASP A 17 1.29 3.20 22.29
C ASP A 17 0.14 4.10 21.86
N SER A 18 -0.74 4.45 22.82
CA SER A 18 -1.96 5.22 22.55
C SER A 18 -1.68 6.57 21.92
N ILE A 19 -0.67 7.29 22.42
CA ILE A 19 -0.32 8.63 21.92
C ILE A 19 0.21 8.53 20.50
N LYS A 20 1.10 7.58 20.21
CA LYS A 20 1.71 7.39 18.88
C LYS A 20 0.66 7.01 17.84
N ASN A 21 -0.19 6.04 18.16
CA ASN A 21 -1.30 5.65 17.27
C ASN A 21 -2.30 6.79 17.10
N LEU A 22 -2.68 7.50 18.17
CA LEU A 22 -3.58 8.65 18.08
C LEU A 22 -2.98 9.77 17.23
N SER A 23 -1.68 10.06 17.35
CA SER A 23 -1.01 11.08 16.52
C SER A 23 -1.04 10.69 15.03
N ALA A 24 -0.81 9.43 14.67
CA ALA A 24 -0.90 8.96 13.30
C ALA A 24 -2.33 9.08 12.74
N PHE A 25 -3.35 8.66 13.48
CA PHE A 25 -4.75 8.86 13.08
C PHE A 25 -5.12 10.34 12.97
N THR A 26 -4.71 11.16 13.95
CA THR A 26 -4.95 12.60 13.91
C THR A 26 -4.28 13.24 12.69
N PHE A 27 -3.04 12.86 12.40
CA PHE A 27 -2.34 13.33 11.19
C PHE A 27 -3.13 12.97 9.93
N VAL A 28 -3.61 11.74 9.79
CA VAL A 28 -4.43 11.35 8.63
C VAL A 28 -5.70 12.18 8.55
N MET A 29 -6.48 12.28 9.64
CA MET A 29 -7.78 12.94 9.61
C MET A 29 -7.64 14.46 9.39
N VAL A 30 -6.77 15.10 10.16
CA VAL A 30 -6.57 16.56 10.11
C VAL A 30 -5.75 16.93 8.89
N GLY A 31 -4.65 16.23 8.62
CA GLY A 31 -3.78 16.47 7.47
C GLY A 31 -4.52 16.30 6.14
N TYR A 32 -5.32 15.24 6.01
CA TYR A 32 -6.17 15.04 4.83
C TYR A 32 -7.16 16.21 4.66
N SER A 33 -7.88 16.59 5.73
CA SER A 33 -8.88 17.66 5.66
C SER A 33 -8.26 19.01 5.33
N ILE A 34 -7.16 19.38 5.99
CA ILE A 34 -6.43 20.62 5.72
C ILE A 34 -5.80 20.58 4.33
N GLY A 35 -5.16 19.46 3.96
CA GLY A 35 -4.55 19.30 2.65
C GLY A 35 -5.57 19.51 1.53
N VAL A 36 -6.71 18.80 1.59
CA VAL A 36 -7.79 18.97 0.60
C VAL A 36 -8.31 20.40 0.58
N TRP A 37 -8.53 21.04 1.74
CA TRP A 37 -8.96 22.43 1.81
C TRP A 37 -7.95 23.38 1.12
N MET A 38 -6.64 23.16 1.29
CA MET A 38 -5.59 23.97 0.65
C MET A 38 -5.59 23.86 -0.88
N LEU A 39 -6.12 22.78 -1.46
CA LEU A 39 -6.24 22.64 -2.92
C LEU A 39 -7.15 23.67 -3.55
N PHE A 40 -8.11 24.21 -2.79
CA PHE A 40 -9.04 25.24 -3.26
C PHE A 40 -8.46 26.67 -3.18
N ALA A 41 -7.32 26.85 -2.49
CA ALA A 41 -6.69 28.17 -2.34
C ALA A 41 -6.28 28.74 -3.71
N THR A 42 -6.28 30.07 -3.83
CA THR A 42 -5.78 30.76 -5.02
C THR A 42 -4.25 30.80 -5.07
N ASN A 43 -3.60 30.74 -3.91
CA ASN A 43 -2.14 30.78 -3.76
C ASN A 43 -1.51 29.44 -4.16
N ILE A 44 -0.54 29.49 -5.10
CA ILE A 44 0.13 28.29 -5.64
C ILE A 44 0.96 27.55 -4.57
N LEU A 45 1.57 28.25 -3.62
CA LEU A 45 2.36 27.62 -2.56
C LEU A 45 1.46 26.81 -1.63
N LEU A 46 0.26 27.33 -1.30
CA LEU A 46 -0.75 26.58 -0.56
C LEU A 46 -1.21 25.35 -1.34
N ASN A 47 -1.38 25.45 -2.66
CA ASN A 47 -1.73 24.29 -3.49
C ASN A 47 -0.63 23.22 -3.46
N VAL A 48 0.65 23.60 -3.58
CA VAL A 48 1.78 22.65 -3.50
C VAL A 48 1.81 21.95 -2.13
N VAL A 49 1.72 22.73 -1.04
CA VAL A 49 1.66 22.15 0.32
C VAL A 49 0.43 21.27 0.48
N GLY A 50 -0.74 21.69 -0.05
CA GLY A 50 -1.97 20.92 -0.04
C GLY A 50 -1.85 19.56 -0.75
N VAL A 51 -1.22 19.54 -1.93
CA VAL A 51 -0.95 18.30 -2.68
C VAL A 51 -0.06 17.36 -1.87
N LEU A 52 1.06 17.86 -1.34
CA LEU A 52 2.00 17.05 -0.56
C LEU A 52 1.37 16.53 0.74
N LEU A 53 0.65 17.40 1.46
CA LEU A 53 -0.01 17.01 2.71
C LEU A 53 -1.14 16.00 2.48
N THR A 54 -1.92 16.18 1.39
CA THR A 54 -2.97 15.22 1.01
C THR A 54 -2.35 13.88 0.62
N ALA A 55 -1.30 13.88 -0.21
CA ALA A 55 -0.60 12.65 -0.62
C ALA A 55 -0.04 11.90 0.59
N GLU A 56 0.63 12.60 1.51
CA GLU A 56 1.20 12.02 2.71
C GLU A 56 0.12 11.44 3.64
N ALA A 57 -0.99 12.16 3.85
CA ALA A 57 -2.11 11.65 4.63
C ALA A 57 -2.72 10.37 4.02
N LEU A 58 -2.81 10.30 2.69
CA LEU A 58 -3.25 9.11 1.96
C LEU A 58 -2.26 7.94 2.15
N ILE A 59 -0.94 8.18 2.06
CA ILE A 59 0.12 7.19 2.28
C ILE A 59 0.04 6.64 3.72
N ILE A 60 0.00 7.51 4.72
CA ILE A 60 -0.09 7.09 6.13
C ILE A 60 -1.40 6.35 6.39
N SER A 61 -2.51 6.72 5.73
CA SER A 61 -3.78 5.98 5.87
C SER A 61 -3.68 4.56 5.31
N ALA A 62 -2.91 4.34 4.23
CA ALA A 62 -2.65 3.01 3.69
C ALA A 62 -1.83 2.15 4.66
N TYR A 63 -0.77 2.70 5.26
CA TYR A 63 0.02 1.98 6.26
C TYR A 63 -0.73 1.77 7.58
N LEU A 64 -1.62 2.67 7.99
CA LEU A 64 -2.53 2.41 9.11
C LEU A 64 -3.53 1.28 8.80
N LEU A 65 -4.04 1.21 7.56
CA LEU A 65 -4.88 0.10 7.12
C LEU A 65 -4.13 -1.24 7.21
N HIS A 66 -2.86 -1.25 6.82
CA HIS A 66 -1.96 -2.40 6.97
C HIS A 66 -1.80 -2.82 8.44
N GLU A 67 -1.46 -1.88 9.35
CA GLU A 67 -1.34 -2.14 10.78
C GLU A 67 -2.64 -2.68 11.40
N LEU A 68 -3.78 -2.13 10.99
CA LEU A 68 -5.11 -2.61 11.41
C LEU A 68 -5.40 -4.02 10.90
N SER A 69 -4.87 -4.40 9.74
CA SER A 69 -4.98 -5.76 9.18
C SER A 69 -4.25 -6.79 10.05
N HIS A 70 -3.11 -6.44 10.64
CA HIS A 70 -2.44 -7.26 11.65
C HIS A 70 -3.12 -7.25 13.02
N GLY A 71 -4.03 -6.31 13.26
CA GLY A 71 -4.62 -6.13 14.59
C GLY A 71 -3.61 -5.63 15.62
N SER A 72 -2.55 -4.94 15.19
CA SER A 72 -1.48 -4.41 16.04
C SER A 72 -1.94 -3.23 16.91
N ILE A 73 -2.99 -2.50 16.51
CA ILE A 73 -3.41 -1.23 17.12
C ILE A 73 -4.45 -1.45 18.23
N PHE A 74 -5.56 -2.10 17.93
CA PHE A 74 -6.67 -2.28 18.90
C PHE A 74 -6.80 -3.72 19.39
N LYS A 75 -7.33 -3.89 20.61
CA LYS A 75 -7.52 -5.21 21.25
C LYS A 75 -8.55 -6.08 20.53
N THR A 76 -9.53 -5.50 19.88
CA THR A 76 -10.63 -6.25 19.27
C THR A 76 -10.61 -6.13 17.75
N SER A 77 -10.82 -7.26 17.07
CA SER A 77 -10.91 -7.31 15.61
C SER A 77 -12.00 -6.37 15.05
N LYS A 78 -13.13 -6.25 15.74
CA LYS A 78 -14.23 -5.34 15.36
C LYS A 78 -13.80 -3.88 15.28
N VAL A 79 -12.96 -3.42 16.21
CA VAL A 79 -12.48 -2.03 16.24
C VAL A 79 -11.44 -1.82 15.16
N ASN A 80 -10.49 -2.78 14.96
CA ASN A 80 -9.55 -2.74 13.84
C ASN A 80 -10.29 -2.67 12.50
N GLN A 81 -11.33 -3.50 12.30
CA GLN A 81 -12.14 -3.48 11.08
C GLN A 81 -12.85 -2.15 10.85
N ARG A 82 -13.43 -1.53 11.89
CA ARG A 82 -14.12 -0.24 11.75
C ARG A 82 -13.14 0.86 11.30
N TRP A 83 -12.00 0.96 11.96
CA TRP A 83 -10.97 1.93 11.61
C TRP A 83 -10.32 1.61 10.28
N GLY A 84 -10.12 0.32 9.96
CA GLY A 84 -9.64 -0.12 8.64
C GLY A 84 -10.57 0.32 7.52
N ASN A 85 -11.89 0.18 7.70
CA ASN A 85 -12.85 0.69 6.73
C ASN A 85 -12.77 2.22 6.58
N ILE A 86 -12.56 2.99 7.67
CA ILE A 86 -12.38 4.45 7.59
C ILE A 86 -11.11 4.78 6.78
N MET A 87 -10.00 4.13 7.07
CA MET A 87 -8.76 4.32 6.31
C MET A 87 -8.93 3.96 4.83
N ALA A 88 -9.63 2.86 4.53
CA ALA A 88 -9.95 2.45 3.16
C ALA A 88 -10.81 3.50 2.41
N TRP A 89 -11.75 4.17 3.09
CA TRP A 89 -12.51 5.26 2.49
C TRP A 89 -11.64 6.48 2.19
N ILE A 90 -10.68 6.79 3.04
CA ILE A 90 -9.74 7.92 2.84
C ILE A 90 -8.81 7.63 1.66
N ASN A 91 -8.11 6.48 1.65
CA ASN A 91 -7.12 6.15 0.62
C ASN A 91 -7.73 5.57 -0.68
N GLY A 92 -9.03 5.39 -0.76
CA GLY A 92 -9.70 4.95 -1.97
C GLY A 92 -9.78 3.43 -2.17
N SER A 93 -9.26 2.61 -1.26
CA SER A 93 -9.35 1.14 -1.33
C SER A 93 -10.70 0.57 -0.84
N CYS A 94 -11.66 1.42 -0.53
CA CYS A 94 -12.98 1.01 0.00
C CYS A 94 -13.81 0.15 -0.94
N TYR A 95 -13.41 -0.02 -2.20
CA TYR A 95 -14.06 -0.93 -3.15
C TYR A 95 -13.81 -2.40 -2.82
N SER A 96 -12.65 -2.72 -2.23
CA SER A 96 -12.43 -3.98 -1.51
C SER A 96 -12.97 -3.87 -0.08
N THR A 97 -13.33 -5.00 0.54
CA THR A 97 -13.67 -5.01 1.97
C THR A 97 -12.39 -5.07 2.82
N PHE A 98 -12.44 -4.56 4.03
CA PHE A 98 -11.33 -4.72 4.98
C PHE A 98 -10.94 -6.19 5.18
N LYS A 99 -11.94 -7.09 5.17
CA LYS A 99 -11.69 -8.53 5.31
C LYS A 99 -10.87 -9.06 4.14
N GLU A 100 -11.22 -8.74 2.92
CA GLU A 100 -10.50 -9.18 1.71
C GLU A 100 -9.05 -8.66 1.72
N ILE A 101 -8.87 -7.35 1.98
CA ILE A 101 -7.54 -6.74 2.08
C ILE A 101 -6.71 -7.45 3.17
N ARG A 102 -7.31 -7.66 4.34
CA ARG A 102 -6.67 -8.33 5.47
C ARG A 102 -6.31 -9.78 5.14
N ASP A 103 -7.25 -10.55 4.60
CA ASP A 103 -7.04 -11.98 4.31
C ASP A 103 -5.91 -12.14 3.29
N LYS A 104 -5.90 -11.37 2.20
CA LYS A 104 -4.81 -11.33 1.23
C LYS A 104 -3.47 -11.03 1.91
N HIS A 105 -3.43 -10.03 2.77
CA HIS A 105 -2.20 -9.63 3.45
C HIS A 105 -1.72 -10.69 4.47
N ILE A 106 -2.63 -11.35 5.19
CA ILE A 106 -2.27 -12.43 6.11
C ILE A 106 -1.72 -13.64 5.33
N HIS A 107 -2.29 -13.98 4.18
CA HIS A 107 -1.72 -15.02 3.30
C HIS A 107 -0.29 -14.67 2.88
N HIS A 108 -0.01 -13.42 2.52
CA HIS A 108 1.34 -12.97 2.20
C HIS A 108 2.35 -13.28 3.32
N HIS A 109 2.00 -13.06 4.60
CA HIS A 109 2.88 -13.38 5.74
C HIS A 109 2.93 -14.86 6.07
N VAL A 110 1.79 -15.55 6.08
CA VAL A 110 1.70 -16.97 6.49
C VAL A 110 2.33 -17.87 5.45
N ASP A 111 2.03 -17.63 4.19
CA ASP A 111 2.48 -18.44 3.06
C ASP A 111 3.86 -18.02 2.55
N ARG A 112 4.37 -16.86 2.99
CA ARG A 112 5.64 -16.26 2.54
C ARG A 112 5.72 -16.19 1.02
N ALA A 113 4.66 -15.60 0.45
CA ALA A 113 4.45 -15.51 -0.99
C ALA A 113 3.77 -14.18 -1.34
N ASP A 114 4.03 -13.66 -2.53
CA ASP A 114 3.30 -12.51 -3.03
C ASP A 114 1.95 -12.96 -3.59
N VAL A 115 0.87 -12.42 -3.01
CA VAL A 115 -0.49 -12.73 -3.44
C VAL A 115 -1.02 -11.59 -4.29
N LEU A 116 -1.20 -11.85 -5.58
CA LEU A 116 -1.71 -10.87 -6.54
C LEU A 116 -3.21 -11.06 -6.77
N THR A 117 -3.91 -9.94 -6.89
CA THR A 117 -5.31 -9.95 -7.33
C THR A 117 -5.44 -10.22 -8.83
N PHE A 118 -4.45 -9.76 -9.61
CA PHE A 118 -4.40 -9.92 -11.07
C PHE A 118 -3.03 -10.38 -11.53
N ASN A 119 -2.97 -11.31 -12.49
CA ASN A 119 -1.75 -11.61 -13.20
C ASN A 119 -1.43 -10.46 -14.17
N VAL A 120 -0.49 -9.61 -13.79
CA VAL A 120 -0.13 -8.40 -14.54
C VAL A 120 0.42 -8.75 -15.93
N GLN A 121 1.26 -9.78 -16.02
CA GLN A 121 1.90 -10.18 -17.26
C GLN A 121 0.86 -10.73 -18.25
N GLU A 122 -0.05 -11.57 -17.75
CA GLU A 122 -1.16 -12.10 -18.55
C GLU A 122 -2.13 -10.98 -18.98
N LEU A 123 -2.45 -10.06 -18.07
CA LEU A 123 -3.27 -8.89 -18.37
C LEU A 123 -2.66 -8.04 -19.48
N MET A 124 -1.35 -7.77 -19.38
CA MET A 124 -0.62 -7.01 -20.41
C MET A 124 -0.51 -7.77 -21.74
N ALA A 125 -0.31 -9.10 -21.73
CA ALA A 125 -0.22 -9.92 -22.93
C ALA A 125 -1.55 -9.97 -23.69
N ASN A 126 -2.67 -10.12 -22.98
CA ASN A 126 -4.01 -10.27 -23.54
C ASN A 126 -4.69 -8.93 -23.90
N MET A 127 -4.07 -7.80 -23.52
CA MET A 127 -4.62 -6.49 -23.80
C MET A 127 -4.40 -6.07 -25.27
N PRO A 128 -5.36 -5.36 -25.90
CA PRO A 128 -5.16 -4.76 -27.22
C PRO A 128 -3.86 -3.92 -27.27
N SER A 129 -3.13 -3.99 -28.38
CA SER A 129 -1.82 -3.36 -28.53
C SER A 129 -1.83 -1.85 -28.21
N LEU A 130 -2.89 -1.15 -28.62
CA LEU A 130 -3.06 0.29 -28.34
C LEU A 130 -3.13 0.57 -26.84
N ALA A 131 -3.97 -0.17 -26.11
CA ALA A 131 -4.12 -0.01 -24.67
C ALA A 131 -2.83 -0.38 -23.91
N ARG A 132 -2.19 -1.49 -24.33
CA ARG A 132 -0.90 -1.91 -23.77
C ARG A 132 0.20 -0.86 -23.98
N ASN A 133 0.28 -0.27 -25.17
CA ASN A 133 1.28 0.77 -25.48
C ASN A 133 0.97 2.06 -24.70
N LEU A 134 -0.31 2.43 -24.56
CA LEU A 134 -0.71 3.56 -23.73
C LEU A 134 -0.27 3.37 -22.25
N ILE A 135 -0.50 2.20 -21.67
CA ILE A 135 -0.03 1.90 -20.31
C ILE A 135 1.50 2.05 -20.24
N LYS A 136 2.25 1.48 -21.20
CA LYS A 136 3.73 1.60 -21.21
C LYS A 136 4.20 3.05 -21.30
N VAL A 137 3.54 3.90 -22.09
CA VAL A 137 3.87 5.33 -22.18
C VAL A 137 3.56 6.05 -20.87
N LEU A 138 2.40 5.80 -20.26
CA LEU A 138 2.03 6.38 -18.99
C LEU A 138 3.01 5.98 -17.87
N GLU A 139 3.39 4.70 -17.82
CA GLU A 139 4.40 4.19 -16.89
C GLU A 139 5.79 4.80 -17.15
N TRP A 140 6.14 5.02 -18.40
CA TRP A 140 7.40 5.67 -18.77
C TRP A 140 7.48 7.09 -18.23
N VAL A 141 6.36 7.84 -18.19
CA VAL A 141 6.26 9.19 -17.60
C VAL A 141 5.84 9.16 -16.13
N TYR A 142 5.97 8.03 -15.43
CA TYR A 142 5.66 7.85 -14.01
C TYR A 142 4.20 8.01 -13.59
N VAL A 143 3.27 7.94 -14.53
CA VAL A 143 1.85 7.79 -14.19
C VAL A 143 1.62 6.32 -13.80
N PRO A 144 1.12 6.02 -12.59
CA PRO A 144 0.93 4.65 -12.10
C PRO A 144 -0.28 3.99 -12.77
N ALA A 145 -0.20 3.80 -14.09
CA ALA A 145 -1.33 3.38 -14.93
C ALA A 145 -1.80 1.96 -14.59
N LEU A 146 -0.86 1.08 -14.23
CA LEU A 146 -1.20 -0.28 -13.81
C LEU A 146 -2.03 -0.28 -12.52
N GLU A 147 -1.62 0.46 -11.50
CA GLU A 147 -2.34 0.53 -10.22
C GLU A 147 -3.71 1.19 -10.39
N ILE A 148 -3.81 2.23 -11.22
CA ILE A 148 -5.09 2.83 -11.59
C ILE A 148 -5.99 1.80 -12.27
N LEU A 149 -5.45 1.03 -13.21
CA LEU A 149 -6.18 -0.04 -13.88
C LEU A 149 -6.65 -1.12 -12.90
N MET A 150 -5.79 -1.55 -11.97
CA MET A 150 -6.14 -2.55 -10.98
C MET A 150 -7.27 -2.06 -10.06
N HIS A 151 -7.22 -0.81 -9.59
CA HIS A 151 -8.31 -0.22 -8.82
C HIS A 151 -9.62 -0.17 -9.64
N PHE A 152 -9.53 0.16 -10.92
CA PHE A 152 -10.68 0.14 -11.82
C PHE A 152 -11.25 -1.26 -12.01
N LEU A 153 -10.40 -2.27 -12.19
CA LEU A 153 -10.83 -3.66 -12.34
C LEU A 153 -11.56 -4.18 -11.11
N VAL A 154 -11.12 -3.86 -9.90
CA VAL A 154 -11.83 -4.21 -8.64
C VAL A 154 -13.24 -3.64 -8.62
N ILE A 155 -13.48 -2.48 -9.24
CA ILE A 155 -14.81 -1.88 -9.35
C ILE A 155 -15.66 -2.57 -10.44
N ILE A 156 -15.09 -2.84 -11.60
CA ILE A 156 -15.85 -3.26 -12.79
C ILE A 156 -16.10 -4.76 -12.82
N LEU A 157 -15.13 -5.60 -12.41
CA LEU A 157 -15.27 -7.05 -12.52
C LEU A 157 -16.48 -7.64 -11.81
N PRO A 158 -16.93 -7.17 -10.64
CA PRO A 158 -18.17 -7.62 -10.03
C PRO A 158 -19.44 -7.43 -10.89
N PHE A 159 -19.41 -6.51 -11.84
CA PHE A 159 -20.50 -6.34 -12.79
C PHE A 159 -20.40 -7.26 -14.02
N LEU A 160 -19.17 -7.70 -14.35
CA LEU A 160 -18.90 -8.52 -15.53
C LEU A 160 -18.82 -10.02 -15.22
N LYS A 161 -18.36 -10.41 -14.03
CA LYS A 161 -18.07 -11.80 -13.65
C LYS A 161 -19.07 -12.32 -12.62
N PRO A 162 -19.73 -13.46 -12.86
CA PRO A 162 -20.76 -14.02 -11.97
C PRO A 162 -20.26 -14.32 -10.55
N GLU A 163 -19.03 -14.78 -10.41
CA GLU A 163 -18.43 -15.14 -9.12
C GLU A 163 -18.39 -13.99 -8.10
N TRP A 164 -18.39 -12.74 -8.56
CA TRP A 164 -18.35 -11.53 -7.71
C TRP A 164 -19.66 -10.74 -7.67
N HIS A 165 -20.75 -11.25 -8.24
CA HIS A 165 -22.06 -10.56 -8.28
C HIS A 165 -22.56 -10.15 -6.89
N HIS A 166 -22.22 -10.92 -5.84
CA HIS A 166 -22.59 -10.63 -4.46
C HIS A 166 -22.06 -9.29 -3.95
N LYS A 167 -21.01 -8.71 -4.59
CA LYS A 167 -20.41 -7.41 -4.22
C LYS A 167 -21.14 -6.20 -4.81
N ARG A 168 -21.99 -6.37 -5.81
CA ARG A 168 -22.60 -5.30 -6.63
C ARG A 168 -23.31 -4.24 -5.81
N LEU A 169 -24.21 -4.65 -4.92
CA LEU A 169 -25.01 -3.69 -4.13
C LEU A 169 -24.10 -2.78 -3.29
N ARG A 170 -23.08 -3.36 -2.66
CA ARG A 170 -22.10 -2.60 -1.90
C ARG A 170 -21.32 -1.62 -2.79
N LEU A 171 -20.88 -2.06 -3.96
CA LEU A 171 -20.14 -1.22 -4.92
C LEU A 171 -21.03 -0.08 -5.45
N ILE A 172 -22.29 -0.36 -5.80
CA ILE A 172 -23.24 0.66 -6.20
C ILE A 172 -23.39 1.72 -5.10
N ALA A 173 -23.55 1.33 -3.84
CA ALA A 173 -23.66 2.26 -2.74
C ALA A 173 -22.40 3.15 -2.61
N ILE A 174 -21.19 2.57 -2.74
CA ILE A 174 -19.94 3.32 -2.71
C ILE A 174 -19.86 4.30 -3.89
N ILE A 175 -20.20 3.85 -5.11
CA ILE A 175 -20.18 4.69 -6.32
C ILE A 175 -21.15 5.85 -6.16
N LEU A 176 -22.37 5.59 -5.68
CA LEU A 176 -23.42 6.62 -5.46
C LEU A 176 -23.02 7.66 -4.40
N ILE A 177 -22.10 7.33 -3.49
CA ILE A 177 -21.58 8.29 -2.50
C ILE A 177 -20.34 9.02 -3.06
N ARG A 178 -19.35 8.29 -3.57
CA ARG A 178 -18.05 8.88 -3.95
C ARG A 178 -18.14 9.68 -5.25
N THR A 179 -18.85 9.18 -6.26
CA THR A 179 -18.92 9.86 -7.56
C THR A 179 -19.52 11.26 -7.46
N PRO A 180 -20.65 11.49 -6.78
CA PRO A 180 -21.17 12.84 -6.57
C PRO A 180 -20.22 13.77 -5.83
N LEU A 181 -19.44 13.25 -4.84
CA LEU A 181 -18.44 14.05 -4.14
C LEU A 181 -17.33 14.53 -5.08
N PHE A 182 -16.82 13.65 -5.96
CA PHE A 182 -15.82 14.03 -6.97
C PHE A 182 -16.39 14.97 -8.02
N ILE A 183 -17.64 14.77 -8.47
CA ILE A 183 -18.33 15.68 -9.40
C ILE A 183 -18.51 17.05 -8.74
N LEU A 184 -18.96 17.10 -7.49
CA LEU A 184 -19.12 18.34 -6.74
C LEU A 184 -17.78 19.07 -6.60
N MET A 185 -16.70 18.36 -6.25
CA MET A 185 -15.36 18.94 -6.17
C MET A 185 -14.92 19.53 -7.50
N ALA A 186 -15.11 18.81 -8.62
CA ALA A 186 -14.78 19.29 -9.95
C ALA A 186 -15.64 20.50 -10.38
N TRP A 187 -16.92 20.51 -10.00
CA TRP A 187 -17.84 21.61 -10.27
C TRP A 187 -17.48 22.87 -9.48
N VAL A 188 -17.15 22.73 -8.19
CA VAL A 188 -16.73 23.87 -7.34
C VAL A 188 -15.35 24.39 -7.76
N SER A 189 -14.40 23.50 -8.05
CA SER A 189 -13.05 23.86 -8.51
C SER A 189 -12.42 22.73 -9.29
N PHE A 190 -12.43 22.83 -10.61
CA PHE A 190 -11.76 21.86 -11.49
C PHE A 190 -10.24 21.77 -11.19
N LYS A 191 -9.62 22.91 -10.85
CA LYS A 191 -8.23 22.95 -10.39
C LYS A 191 -8.02 22.09 -9.13
N ALA A 192 -8.84 22.24 -8.11
CA ALA A 192 -8.73 21.46 -6.88
C ALA A 192 -8.91 19.96 -7.15
N TRP A 193 -9.82 19.59 -8.05
CA TRP A 193 -10.01 18.22 -8.49
C TRP A 193 -8.75 17.66 -9.17
N LEU A 194 -8.13 18.40 -10.10
CA LEU A 194 -6.88 17.98 -10.74
C LEU A 194 -5.74 17.82 -9.72
N LEU A 195 -5.61 18.75 -8.78
CA LEU A 195 -4.60 18.68 -7.73
C LEU A 195 -4.83 17.50 -6.78
N TYR A 196 -6.09 17.14 -6.52
CA TYR A 196 -6.44 15.94 -5.77
C TYR A 196 -6.04 14.66 -6.54
N MET A 197 -6.31 14.61 -7.86
CA MET A 197 -5.87 13.48 -8.70
C MET A 197 -4.33 13.36 -8.70
N LEU A 198 -3.62 14.50 -8.71
CA LEU A 198 -2.15 14.50 -8.58
C LEU A 198 -1.70 13.95 -7.22
N ALA A 199 -2.31 14.38 -6.12
CA ALA A 199 -2.01 13.86 -4.78
C ALA A 199 -2.27 12.35 -4.67
N TYR A 200 -3.37 11.89 -5.25
CA TYR A 200 -3.72 10.46 -5.30
C TYR A 200 -2.72 9.67 -6.16
N GLY A 201 -2.31 10.21 -7.30
CA GLY A 201 -1.28 9.62 -8.15
C GLY A 201 0.08 9.52 -7.44
N LEU A 202 0.46 10.56 -6.68
CA LEU A 202 1.68 10.55 -5.85
C LEU A 202 1.63 9.45 -4.77
N MET A 203 0.49 9.29 -4.08
CA MET A 203 0.29 8.17 -3.15
C MET A 203 0.51 6.82 -3.84
N LEU A 204 -0.18 6.56 -4.96
CA LEU A 204 -0.05 5.30 -5.70
C LEU A 204 1.41 5.05 -6.14
N THR A 205 2.08 6.07 -6.66
CA THR A 205 3.49 5.96 -7.09
C THR A 205 4.42 5.67 -5.92
N THR A 206 4.19 6.30 -4.76
CA THR A 206 5.01 6.08 -3.56
C THR A 206 4.82 4.66 -3.01
N LEU A 207 3.58 4.21 -2.85
CA LEU A 207 3.28 2.85 -2.37
C LEU A 207 3.84 1.80 -3.31
N ARG A 208 3.61 1.95 -4.61
CA ARG A 208 4.15 1.07 -5.64
C ARG A 208 5.67 1.01 -5.63
N PHE A 209 6.35 2.16 -5.48
CA PHE A 209 7.80 2.20 -5.36
C PHE A 209 8.29 1.44 -4.13
N ALA A 210 7.63 1.62 -2.98
CA ALA A 210 7.96 0.90 -1.76
C ALA A 210 7.74 -0.62 -1.93
N ASP A 211 6.55 -1.02 -2.38
CA ASP A 211 6.17 -2.43 -2.53
C ASP A 211 7.03 -3.18 -3.56
N ALA A 212 7.47 -2.49 -4.64
CA ALA A 212 8.22 -3.12 -5.73
C ALA A 212 9.51 -3.79 -5.29
N PHE A 213 10.12 -3.37 -4.18
CA PHE A 213 11.46 -3.78 -3.77
C PHE A 213 11.51 -4.44 -2.39
N GLN A 214 10.37 -4.83 -1.85
CA GLN A 214 10.31 -5.42 -0.50
C GLN A 214 10.53 -6.93 -0.51
N HIS A 215 10.21 -7.62 -1.62
CA HIS A 215 10.27 -9.06 -1.71
C HIS A 215 10.83 -9.57 -3.04
N THR A 216 11.36 -10.80 -2.98
CA THR A 216 11.61 -11.67 -4.13
C THR A 216 10.88 -13.01 -3.95
N TYR A 217 9.66 -12.96 -3.43
CA TYR A 217 8.83 -14.13 -3.17
C TYR A 217 8.27 -14.76 -4.45
N ASP A 218 7.92 -16.05 -4.36
CA ASP A 218 7.06 -16.66 -5.39
C ASP A 218 5.69 -15.95 -5.43
N VAL A 219 5.12 -15.85 -6.62
CA VAL A 219 3.87 -15.14 -6.88
C VAL A 219 2.73 -16.12 -7.06
N PHE A 220 1.59 -15.86 -6.41
CA PHE A 220 0.34 -16.60 -6.55
C PHE A 220 -0.84 -15.67 -6.78
N LEU A 221 -1.86 -16.16 -7.48
CA LEU A 221 -3.09 -15.42 -7.65
C LEU A 221 -4.06 -15.71 -6.51
N GLU A 222 -4.75 -14.66 -6.05
CA GLU A 222 -5.82 -14.75 -5.06
C GLU A 222 -6.89 -15.78 -5.47
N SER A 223 -7.22 -15.84 -6.78
CA SER A 223 -8.15 -16.80 -7.34
C SER A 223 -7.67 -18.26 -7.30
N GLU A 224 -6.36 -18.48 -7.39
CA GLU A 224 -5.76 -19.82 -7.28
C GLU A 224 -5.79 -20.30 -5.83
N LEU A 225 -5.43 -19.43 -4.89
CA LEU A 225 -5.54 -19.72 -3.46
C LEU A 225 -6.98 -20.07 -3.07
N ALA A 226 -7.96 -19.30 -3.54
CA ALA A 226 -9.37 -19.55 -3.26
C ALA A 226 -9.83 -20.92 -3.78
N LYS A 227 -9.43 -21.33 -4.99
CA LYS A 227 -9.75 -22.66 -5.57
C LYS A 227 -9.16 -23.81 -4.76
N ASN A 228 -8.00 -23.59 -4.14
CA ASN A 228 -7.27 -24.60 -3.38
C ASN A 228 -7.55 -24.52 -1.86
N GLY A 229 -8.68 -23.90 -1.47
CA GLY A 229 -9.06 -23.76 -0.06
C GLY A 229 -8.08 -22.91 0.76
N GLY A 230 -7.43 -21.91 0.14
CA GLY A 230 -6.47 -21.02 0.77
C GLY A 230 -5.08 -21.64 1.00
N LYS A 231 -4.72 -22.71 0.26
CA LYS A 231 -3.42 -23.38 0.42
C LYS A 231 -2.59 -23.29 -0.85
N LEU A 232 -1.27 -23.07 -0.68
CA LEU A 232 -0.31 -23.24 -1.77
C LEU A 232 -0.12 -24.72 -2.07
N THR A 233 -0.06 -25.06 -3.37
CA THR A 233 -0.01 -26.46 -3.84
C THR A 233 1.31 -26.82 -4.53
N ASP A 234 2.29 -25.91 -4.53
CA ASP A 234 3.59 -26.09 -5.19
C ASP A 234 4.58 -26.98 -4.41
N GLY A 235 4.23 -27.40 -3.19
CA GLY A 235 5.07 -28.27 -2.35
C GLY A 235 6.34 -27.65 -1.81
N LYS A 236 6.59 -26.36 -2.05
CA LYS A 236 7.81 -25.68 -1.54
C LYS A 236 7.73 -25.39 -0.04
N LEU A 237 8.80 -25.66 0.67
CA LEU A 237 8.97 -25.29 2.07
C LEU A 237 9.49 -23.86 2.18
N ARG A 238 8.62 -22.93 2.53
CA ARG A 238 8.96 -21.54 2.82
C ARG A 238 9.11 -21.34 4.33
N ASN A 239 10.31 -21.62 4.83
CA ASN A 239 10.62 -21.45 6.25
C ASN A 239 11.05 -19.99 6.56
N ARG A 240 11.43 -19.73 7.81
CA ARG A 240 11.88 -18.42 8.26
C ARG A 240 13.17 -17.96 7.54
N ALA A 241 14.07 -18.87 7.22
CA ALA A 241 15.31 -18.54 6.50
C ALA A 241 14.99 -18.07 5.07
N TYR A 242 14.05 -18.75 4.38
CA TYR A 242 13.55 -18.30 3.08
C TYR A 242 12.93 -16.91 3.18
N GLU A 243 12.07 -16.67 4.19
CA GLU A 243 11.41 -15.38 4.41
C GLU A 243 12.42 -14.25 4.53
N GLN A 244 13.41 -14.38 5.43
CA GLN A 244 14.41 -13.34 5.66
C GLN A 244 15.37 -13.15 4.48
N ALA A 245 15.69 -14.22 3.72
CA ALA A 245 16.54 -14.12 2.53
C ALA A 245 15.84 -13.43 1.35
N ASN A 246 14.50 -13.43 1.31
CA ASN A 246 13.70 -12.87 0.24
C ASN A 246 12.87 -11.65 0.67
N THR A 247 13.19 -11.05 1.83
CA THR A 247 12.57 -9.82 2.33
C THR A 247 13.64 -8.74 2.50
N PHE A 248 13.34 -7.51 2.08
CA PHE A 248 14.29 -6.40 2.08
C PHE A 248 13.72 -5.17 2.76
N SER A 249 14.49 -4.56 3.65
CA SER A 249 14.16 -3.28 4.27
C SER A 249 14.64 -2.12 3.40
N ASN A 250 13.72 -1.29 2.93
CA ASN A 250 13.96 -0.17 2.02
C ASN A 250 13.92 1.15 2.79
N LEU A 251 14.97 1.42 3.58
CA LEU A 251 14.99 2.59 4.44
C LEU A 251 15.05 3.89 3.64
N VAL A 252 14.16 4.83 3.94
CA VAL A 252 14.21 6.20 3.40
C VAL A 252 15.53 6.85 3.78
N SER A 253 15.94 6.70 5.05
CA SER A 253 17.24 7.14 5.52
C SER A 253 17.75 6.29 6.68
N ILE A 254 19.00 5.86 6.58
CA ILE A 254 19.75 5.25 7.70
C ILE A 254 20.27 6.35 8.63
N ARG A 255 20.75 7.46 8.05
CA ARG A 255 21.36 8.59 8.80
C ARG A 255 20.33 9.38 9.61
N TYR A 256 19.12 9.54 9.07
CA TYR A 256 18.02 10.29 9.66
C TYR A 256 16.80 9.37 9.84
N PRO A 257 16.77 8.53 10.89
CA PRO A 257 15.73 7.50 11.04
C PRO A 257 14.30 8.04 11.10
N TRP A 258 14.12 9.29 11.52
CA TRP A 258 12.81 9.95 11.55
C TRP A 258 12.17 10.12 10.15
N LEU A 259 12.98 10.13 9.06
CA LEU A 259 12.45 10.17 7.69
C LEU A 259 11.68 8.89 7.32
N ASN A 260 11.93 7.77 8.01
CA ASN A 260 11.16 6.55 7.77
C ASN A 260 9.70 6.66 8.25
N LEU A 261 9.37 7.70 9.04
CA LEU A 261 7.99 8.03 9.41
C LEU A 261 7.13 8.44 8.21
N LEU A 262 7.72 8.92 7.11
CA LEU A 262 7.01 9.16 5.84
C LEU A 262 6.32 7.91 5.30
N LEU A 263 6.78 6.73 5.68
CA LEU A 263 6.15 5.44 5.37
C LEU A 263 5.70 4.72 6.64
N LEU A 264 5.38 5.44 7.70
CA LEU A 264 4.98 4.91 9.02
C LEU A 264 5.94 3.81 9.52
N ASN A 265 7.26 3.96 9.28
CA ASN A 265 8.30 2.97 9.55
C ASN A 265 8.15 1.62 8.82
N PHE A 266 7.23 1.50 7.86
CA PHE A 266 7.03 0.27 7.10
C PHE A 266 8.28 -0.14 6.29
N SER A 267 9.16 0.82 6.02
CA SER A 267 10.47 0.59 5.40
C SER A 267 11.39 -0.36 6.20
N TYR A 268 11.14 -0.59 7.50
CA TYR A 268 11.81 -1.63 8.31
C TYR A 268 11.17 -3.01 8.10
N HIS A 269 11.08 -3.42 6.84
CA HIS A 269 10.21 -4.50 6.39
C HIS A 269 10.64 -5.90 6.90
N ASN A 270 11.95 -6.19 6.99
CA ASN A 270 12.43 -7.42 7.60
C ASN A 270 12.04 -7.56 9.07
N ALA A 271 12.08 -6.45 9.83
CA ALA A 271 11.65 -6.46 11.22
C ALA A 271 10.13 -6.66 11.33
N HIS A 272 9.37 -6.09 10.39
CA HIS A 272 7.94 -6.31 10.30
C HIS A 272 7.61 -7.78 10.01
N HIS A 273 8.28 -8.42 9.05
CA HIS A 273 8.10 -9.85 8.76
C HIS A 273 8.56 -10.75 9.90
N GLU A 274 9.61 -10.36 10.64
CA GLU A 274 10.07 -11.14 11.80
C GLU A 274 8.99 -11.25 12.88
N VAL A 275 8.32 -10.13 13.20
CA VAL A 275 7.23 -10.11 14.20
C VAL A 275 6.11 -9.17 13.71
N PRO A 276 5.19 -9.64 12.86
CA PRO A 276 4.14 -8.82 12.24
C PRO A 276 3.20 -8.12 13.22
N LEU A 277 3.14 -8.56 14.48
CA LEU A 277 2.33 -7.94 15.53
C LEU A 277 3.02 -6.79 16.27
N VAL A 278 4.31 -6.54 16.00
CA VAL A 278 5.02 -5.40 16.57
C VAL A 278 4.49 -4.13 15.91
N PRO A 279 4.03 -3.14 16.69
CA PRO A 279 3.46 -1.93 16.13
C PRO A 279 4.54 -1.10 15.41
N TRP A 280 4.14 -0.38 14.37
CA TRP A 280 4.98 0.41 13.47
C TRP A 280 6.05 1.26 14.16
N HIS A 281 5.72 1.88 15.29
CA HIS A 281 6.64 2.76 16.03
C HIS A 281 7.74 2.02 16.80
N SER A 282 7.65 0.69 16.92
CA SER A 282 8.63 -0.17 17.57
C SER A 282 9.51 -0.92 16.59
N LEU A 283 9.18 -0.88 15.29
CA LEU A 283 9.96 -1.53 14.23
C LEU A 283 11.42 -1.05 14.16
N PRO A 284 11.75 0.26 14.33
CA PRO A 284 13.16 0.70 14.32
C PRO A 284 13.99 0.04 15.43
N ALA A 285 13.41 -0.13 16.62
CA ALA A 285 14.11 -0.78 17.74
C ALA A 285 14.31 -2.28 17.50
N LEU A 286 13.29 -2.96 16.95
CA LEU A 286 13.40 -4.36 16.57
C LEU A 286 14.44 -4.55 15.46
N HIS A 287 14.42 -3.72 14.44
CA HIS A 287 15.38 -3.75 13.35
C HIS A 287 16.83 -3.58 13.85
N LYS A 288 17.06 -2.61 14.75
CA LYS A 288 18.36 -2.42 15.38
C LYS A 288 18.80 -3.65 16.19
N LYS A 289 17.87 -4.33 16.87
CA LYS A 289 18.16 -5.57 17.60
C LYS A 289 18.55 -6.71 16.66
N MET A 290 17.92 -6.81 15.47
CA MET A 290 18.18 -7.87 14.48
C MET A 290 19.52 -7.66 13.75
N PHE A 291 19.76 -6.44 13.28
CA PHE A 291 20.84 -6.13 12.33
C PHE A 291 21.89 -5.16 12.87
N GLY A 292 21.73 -4.63 14.09
CA GLY A 292 22.61 -3.61 14.63
C GLY A 292 22.54 -2.31 13.82
N ASN A 293 23.71 -1.76 13.49
CA ASN A 293 23.85 -0.57 12.63
C ASN A 293 24.30 -0.93 11.21
N SER A 294 24.17 -2.20 10.80
CA SER A 294 24.58 -2.64 9.48
C SER A 294 23.77 -1.93 8.39
N SER A 295 24.45 -1.58 7.30
CA SER A 295 23.87 -1.11 6.05
C SER A 295 23.98 -2.17 4.94
N GLU A 296 24.32 -3.41 5.32
CA GLU A 296 24.41 -4.54 4.40
C GLU A 296 23.05 -5.19 4.18
N LEU A 297 22.94 -6.03 3.16
CA LEU A 297 21.74 -6.81 2.93
C LEU A 297 21.33 -7.58 4.21
N PRO A 298 20.01 -7.61 4.54
CA PRO A 298 18.87 -7.33 3.66
C PRO A 298 18.41 -5.85 3.64
N ILE A 299 19.25 -4.90 4.00
CA ILE A 299 18.93 -3.47 4.02
C ILE A 299 19.38 -2.84 2.70
N VAL A 300 18.43 -2.37 1.92
CA VAL A 300 18.69 -1.66 0.65
C VAL A 300 18.16 -0.23 0.76
N PRO A 301 19.05 0.78 0.90
CA PRO A 301 18.60 2.16 0.98
C PRO A 301 17.77 2.58 -0.22
N MET A 302 16.69 3.30 0.01
CA MET A 302 15.76 3.74 -1.02
C MET A 302 16.44 4.56 -2.13
N SER A 303 17.49 5.32 -1.78
CA SER A 303 18.30 6.08 -2.75
C SER A 303 18.97 5.19 -3.81
N LYS A 304 19.38 3.97 -3.48
CA LYS A 304 19.94 3.00 -4.46
C LYS A 304 18.85 2.40 -5.36
N LEU A 305 17.63 2.29 -4.86
CA LEU A 305 16.50 1.73 -5.59
C LEU A 305 15.90 2.71 -6.61
N LEU A 306 16.10 4.02 -6.45
CA LEU A 306 15.60 5.02 -7.39
C LEU A 306 16.14 4.81 -8.80
N SER A 307 17.44 4.48 -8.96
CA SER A 307 18.04 4.18 -10.26
C SER A 307 17.45 2.92 -10.89
N ALA A 308 17.31 1.84 -10.10
CA ALA A 308 16.66 0.61 -10.54
C ALA A 308 15.20 0.84 -10.93
N TYR A 309 14.46 1.61 -10.12
CA TYR A 309 13.08 1.95 -10.42
C TYR A 309 12.93 2.71 -11.74
N HIS A 310 13.79 3.71 -11.98
CA HIS A 310 13.84 4.46 -13.23
C HIS A 310 14.14 3.55 -14.41
N ARG A 311 15.20 2.73 -14.32
CA ARG A 311 15.67 1.85 -15.40
C ARG A 311 14.61 0.83 -15.80
N HIS A 312 13.94 0.22 -14.83
CA HIS A 312 13.03 -0.90 -15.04
C HIS A 312 11.53 -0.53 -15.01
N ARG A 313 11.17 0.77 -15.00
CA ARG A 313 9.79 1.26 -14.85
C ARG A 313 8.78 0.67 -15.83
N VAL A 314 9.22 0.34 -17.05
CA VAL A 314 8.37 -0.30 -18.06
C VAL A 314 8.62 -1.81 -18.12
N ALA A 315 9.88 -2.26 -18.00
CA ALA A 315 10.24 -3.67 -18.07
C ALA A 315 9.55 -4.49 -16.97
N ARG A 316 9.36 -3.91 -15.78
CA ARG A 316 8.65 -4.52 -14.63
C ARG A 316 7.24 -5.00 -14.97
N LEU A 317 6.55 -4.35 -15.90
CA LEU A 317 5.19 -4.76 -16.31
C LEU A 317 5.15 -6.08 -17.10
N GLN A 318 6.29 -6.52 -17.60
CA GLN A 318 6.41 -7.67 -18.49
C GLN A 318 7.32 -8.76 -17.94
N SER A 319 7.98 -8.51 -16.81
CA SER A 319 8.91 -9.45 -16.19
C SER A 319 8.20 -10.26 -15.11
N ASN A 320 8.38 -11.58 -15.15
CA ASN A 320 8.04 -12.49 -14.05
C ASN A 320 9.23 -12.68 -13.09
N ASP A 321 10.38 -12.09 -13.41
CA ASP A 321 11.59 -12.15 -12.62
C ASP A 321 11.80 -10.80 -11.91
N TYR A 322 11.90 -10.83 -10.60
CA TYR A 322 12.18 -9.64 -9.78
C TYR A 322 13.63 -9.12 -9.98
N GLY A 323 14.48 -9.90 -10.65
CA GLY A 323 15.90 -9.60 -10.79
C GLY A 323 16.71 -10.01 -9.56
N VAL A 324 18.00 -9.64 -9.58
CA VAL A 324 18.97 -10.05 -8.57
C VAL A 324 19.43 -8.85 -7.74
N ILE A 325 19.40 -9.00 -6.43
CA ILE A 325 20.02 -8.05 -5.50
C ILE A 325 21.39 -8.57 -5.13
N THR A 326 22.42 -7.74 -5.32
CA THR A 326 23.78 -8.01 -4.86
C THR A 326 24.19 -6.99 -3.82
N ASN A 327 25.17 -7.32 -2.98
CA ASN A 327 25.73 -6.40 -1.97
C ASN A 327 26.30 -5.11 -2.57
N GLN A 328 26.60 -5.10 -3.87
CA GLN A 328 27.28 -3.98 -4.52
C GLN A 328 26.32 -3.09 -5.31
N THR A 329 25.27 -3.65 -5.96
CA THR A 329 24.32 -2.87 -6.74
C THR A 329 22.88 -3.42 -6.62
N ALA A 330 21.92 -2.52 -6.58
CA ALA A 330 20.49 -2.83 -6.76
C ALA A 330 20.06 -2.67 -8.24
N ASP A 331 20.98 -2.41 -9.14
CA ASP A 331 20.69 -2.03 -10.53
C ASP A 331 20.01 -3.14 -11.35
N ALA A 332 20.26 -4.40 -11.01
CA ALA A 332 19.60 -5.55 -11.60
C ALA A 332 18.28 -5.91 -10.90
N PHE A 333 17.88 -5.20 -9.84
CA PHE A 333 16.63 -5.45 -9.16
C PHE A 333 15.47 -4.79 -9.95
N ILE A 334 14.76 -5.59 -10.73
CA ILE A 334 13.61 -5.15 -11.53
C ILE A 334 12.46 -4.75 -10.61
N GLY A 335 12.24 -5.52 -9.56
CA GLY A 335 11.18 -5.35 -8.59
C GLY A 335 9.81 -5.86 -9.06
N ALA A 336 8.90 -6.03 -8.13
CA ALA A 336 7.55 -6.54 -8.37
C ALA A 336 6.63 -5.50 -9.02
N ALA A 337 5.62 -5.99 -9.77
CA ALA A 337 4.50 -5.19 -10.24
C ALA A 337 3.18 -5.84 -9.80
N GLY A 338 2.20 -5.03 -9.41
CA GLY A 338 0.86 -5.49 -9.06
C GLY A 338 0.72 -6.11 -7.66
N VAL A 339 1.72 -5.95 -6.79
CA VAL A 339 1.72 -6.50 -5.40
C VAL A 339 0.92 -5.64 -4.41
N SER A 340 0.26 -4.57 -4.86
CA SER A 340 -0.49 -3.67 -3.97
C SER A 340 -1.49 -4.42 -3.10
N PHE A 341 -1.41 -4.24 -1.78
CA PHE A 341 -2.36 -4.79 -0.84
C PHE A 341 -3.71 -4.02 -0.81
N LEU A 342 -3.77 -2.83 -1.40
CA LEU A 342 -4.98 -2.00 -1.44
C LEU A 342 -6.06 -2.54 -2.39
N THR A 343 -5.72 -3.48 -3.27
CA THR A 343 -6.65 -4.13 -4.20
C THR A 343 -6.85 -5.59 -3.82
N ALA A 344 -8.10 -6.03 -3.59
CA ALA A 344 -8.48 -7.40 -3.32
C ALA A 344 -9.88 -7.68 -3.89
N LEU A 345 -10.15 -8.93 -4.29
CA LEU A 345 -11.42 -9.38 -4.86
C LEU A 345 -12.02 -10.55 -4.07
#